data_29724817a63596b0a6df0b0fd63264b6
#
_entry.id   29724817a63596b0a6df0b0fd63264b6
#
_cell.length_a   1.000
_cell.length_b   1.000
_cell.length_c   1.000
_cell.angle_alpha   90.00
_cell.angle_beta   90.00
_cell.angle_gamma   90.00
#
_symmetry.space_group_name_H-M   'P 1'
#
loop_
_entity.id
_entity.type
_entity.pdbx_description
1 polymer ?
#
loop_
_entity_poly.entity_id
_entity_poly.type
_entity_poly.pdbx_seq_one_letter_code
_entity_poly.pdbx_strand_id
1 'polypeptide(L)' 'YLLGDLNYDDSVDILDVIILVNHILSPAAVELDGADINNDGEVNILDIVALVNIILGG' A
#
# COMPACT_ATOMS: atom_id res chain seq x y z
N TYR A 1 -3.29 3.77 12.72
CA TYR A 1 -2.75 4.01 11.37
C TYR A 1 -3.88 4.13 10.34
N LEU A 2 -3.56 4.69 9.19
CA LEU A 2 -4.49 4.75 8.06
C LEU A 2 -4.19 3.62 7.09
N LEU A 3 -5.22 2.92 6.63
CA LEU A 3 -5.04 1.89 5.61
C LEU A 3 -4.45 2.52 4.35
N GLY A 4 -3.32 2.01 3.90
CA GLY A 4 -2.62 2.54 2.74
C GLY A 4 -1.60 3.62 3.04
N ASP A 5 -1.53 4.11 4.28
CA ASP A 5 -0.52 5.09 4.69
C ASP A 5 0.77 4.35 5.08
N LEU A 6 1.59 4.04 4.10
CA LEU A 6 2.76 3.18 4.30
C LEU A 6 3.98 3.92 4.81
N ASN A 7 4.01 5.24 4.72
CA ASN A 7 5.11 6.06 5.23
C ASN A 7 4.77 6.75 6.55
N TYR A 8 3.56 6.53 7.07
CA TYR A 8 3.11 7.07 8.35
C TYR A 8 3.16 8.61 8.42
N ASP A 9 2.79 9.27 7.33
CA ASP A 9 2.74 10.73 7.29
C ASP A 9 1.31 11.28 7.45
N ASP A 10 0.36 10.42 7.80
CA ASP A 10 -1.07 10.74 7.98
C ASP A 10 -1.78 11.09 6.68
N SER A 11 -1.19 10.77 5.54
CA SER A 11 -1.81 10.97 4.24
C SER A 11 -1.61 9.74 3.36
N VAL A 12 -2.62 9.39 2.59
CA VAL A 12 -2.52 8.31 1.61
C VAL A 12 -2.38 8.96 0.24
N ASP A 13 -1.19 8.86 -0.35
CA ASP A 13 -0.87 9.55 -1.59
C ASP A 13 0.09 8.73 -2.45
N ILE A 14 0.62 9.35 -3.51
CA ILE A 14 1.51 8.67 -4.46
C ILE A 14 2.78 8.14 -3.80
N LEU A 15 3.24 8.77 -2.72
CA LEU A 15 4.42 8.28 -2.01
C LEU A 15 4.18 6.90 -1.42
N ASP A 16 2.96 6.63 -0.98
CA ASP A 16 2.60 5.32 -0.46
C ASP A 16 2.57 4.27 -1.57
N VAL A 17 2.14 4.64 -2.76
CA VAL A 17 2.17 3.75 -3.93
C VAL A 17 3.60 3.33 -4.24
N ILE A 18 4.53 4.27 -4.20
CA ILE A 18 5.95 3.99 -4.47
C ILE A 18 6.49 2.99 -3.44
N ILE A 19 6.16 3.17 -2.18
CA ILE A 19 6.57 2.25 -1.12
C ILE A 19 6.02 0.85 -1.38
N LEU A 20 4.75 0.76 -1.74
CA LEU A 20 4.10 -0.53 -1.99
C LEU A 20 4.71 -1.22 -3.21
N VAL A 21 4.97 -0.49 -4.30
CA VAL A 21 5.60 -1.05 -5.49
C VAL A 21 6.97 -1.60 -5.14
N ASN A 22 7.78 -0.85 -4.40
CA ASN A 22 9.11 -1.31 -4.00
C ASN A 22 9.04 -2.56 -3.15
N HIS A 23 8.07 -2.63 -2.26
CA HIS A 23 7.89 -3.81 -1.41
C HIS A 23 7.56 -5.05 -2.25
N ILE A 24 6.72 -4.90 -3.26
CA ILE A 24 6.31 -6.02 -4.13
C ILE A 24 7.48 -6.48 -5.00
N LEU A 25 8.26 -5.54 -5.54
CA LEU A 25 9.39 -5.85 -6.42
C LEU A 25 10.58 -6.44 -5.65
N SER A 26 10.77 -6.04 -4.42
CA SER A 26 11.87 -6.51 -3.58
C SER A 26 11.33 -6.84 -2.20
N PRO A 27 10.57 -7.92 -2.08
CA PRO A 27 9.96 -8.25 -0.79
C PRO A 27 11.04 -8.56 0.23
N ALA A 28 11.26 -7.63 1.13
CA ALA A 28 12.09 -7.87 2.29
C ALA A 28 11.29 -8.73 3.28
N ALA A 29 11.97 -9.27 4.28
CA ALA A 29 11.30 -10.06 5.31
C ALA A 29 10.48 -9.17 6.26
N VAL A 30 10.23 -7.93 5.90
CA VAL A 30 9.51 -6.97 6.73
C VAL A 30 8.09 -6.84 6.20
N GLU A 31 7.12 -7.00 7.10
CA GLU A 31 5.73 -6.73 6.77
C GLU A 31 5.47 -5.23 6.86
N LEU A 32 4.67 -4.73 5.93
CA LEU A 32 4.20 -3.34 5.96
C LEU A 32 2.77 -3.32 6.47
N ASP A 33 2.56 -2.65 7.61
CA ASP A 33 1.22 -2.48 8.12
C ASP A 33 0.39 -1.65 7.14
N GLY A 34 -0.81 -2.12 6.84
CA GLY A 34 -1.69 -1.42 5.93
C GLY A 34 -1.41 -1.63 4.46
N ALA A 35 -0.48 -2.53 4.10
CA ALA A 35 -0.16 -2.80 2.69
C ALA A 35 -1.16 -3.73 2.02
N ASP A 36 -1.81 -4.59 2.79
CA ASP A 36 -2.86 -5.47 2.26
C ASP A 36 -4.18 -4.70 2.19
N ILE A 37 -4.31 -3.89 1.15
CA ILE A 37 -5.40 -2.92 1.04
C ILE A 37 -6.75 -3.62 0.83
N ASN A 38 -6.76 -4.68 0.00
CA ASN A 38 -7.98 -5.41 -0.30
C ASN A 38 -8.28 -6.53 0.70
N ASN A 39 -7.40 -6.72 1.65
CA ASN A 39 -7.58 -7.67 2.75
C ASN A 39 -7.80 -9.12 2.25
N ASP A 40 -7.02 -9.51 1.24
CA ASP A 40 -7.10 -10.87 0.69
C ASP A 40 -6.04 -11.81 1.28
N GLY A 41 -5.22 -11.32 2.18
CA GLY A 41 -4.14 -12.08 2.81
C GLY A 41 -2.82 -12.03 2.09
N GLU A 42 -2.74 -11.32 0.97
CA GLU A 42 -1.51 -11.18 0.19
C GLU A 42 -1.30 -9.72 -0.20
N VAL A 43 -0.04 -9.30 -0.23
CA VAL A 43 0.33 -7.97 -0.72
C VAL A 43 0.87 -8.16 -2.14
N ASN A 44 0.14 -7.66 -3.13
CA ASN A 44 0.47 -7.83 -4.54
C ASN A 44 -0.07 -6.67 -5.38
N ILE A 45 -0.04 -6.84 -6.72
CA ILE A 45 -0.48 -5.77 -7.63
C ILE A 45 -1.94 -5.34 -7.39
N LEU A 46 -2.78 -6.24 -6.90
CA LEU A 46 -4.18 -5.89 -6.61
C LEU A 46 -4.26 -4.86 -5.49
N ASP A 47 -3.33 -4.88 -4.56
CA ASP A 47 -3.28 -3.87 -3.50
C ASP A 47 -2.87 -2.52 -4.06
N ILE A 48 -1.99 -2.48 -5.07
CA ILE A 48 -1.62 -1.24 -5.75
C ILE A 48 -2.86 -0.64 -6.40
N VAL A 49 -3.66 -1.43 -7.10
CA VAL A 49 -4.88 -0.96 -7.74
C VAL A 49 -5.84 -0.40 -6.69
N ALA A 50 -6.01 -1.11 -5.58
CA ALA A 50 -6.89 -0.66 -4.50
C ALA A 50 -6.39 0.65 -3.89
N LEU A 51 -5.08 0.77 -3.68
CA LEU A 51 -4.48 1.99 -3.12
C LEU A 51 -4.67 3.18 -4.05
N VAL A 52 -4.46 2.99 -5.34
CA VAL A 52 -4.68 4.05 -6.33
C VAL A 52 -6.14 4.52 -6.31
N ASN A 53 -7.06 3.59 -6.19
CA ASN A 53 -8.48 3.94 -6.08
C ASN A 53 -8.77 4.80 -4.87
N ILE A 54 -8.15 4.50 -3.73
CA ILE A 54 -8.30 5.29 -2.52
C ILE A 54 -7.78 6.71 -2.76
N ILE A 55 -6.62 6.84 -3.39
CA ILE A 55 -5.99 8.14 -3.67
C ILE A 55 -6.87 8.97 -4.59
N LEU A 56 -7.48 8.34 -5.58
CA LEU A 56 -8.36 9.02 -6.53
C LEU A 56 -9.74 9.31 -5.95
N GLY A 57 -10.01 8.86 -4.74
CA GLY A 57 -11.27 9.13 -4.07
C GLY A 57 -12.41 8.20 -4.47
N GLY A 58 -12.04 7.10 -5.08
CA GLY A 58 -13.03 6.12 -5.56
C GLY A 58 -13.48 5.13 -4.53
#